data_20d14557d2c4ef08d482466d2d0696cf
#
_entry.id   20d14557d2c4ef08d482466d2d0696cf
#
_cell.length_a   1.000
_cell.length_b   1.000
_cell.length_c   1.000
_cell.angle_alpha   90.00
_cell.angle_beta   90.00
_cell.angle_gamma   90.00
#
_symmetry.space_group_name_H-M   'P 1'
#
loop_
_entity.id
_entity.type
_entity.pdbx_description
1 polymer ?
#
loop_
_entity_poly.entity_id
_entity_poly.type
_entity_poly.pdbx_seq_one_letter_code
_entity_poly.pdbx_strand_id
1 'polypeptide(L)'
;MLDKYARLLVDYCVDVGPNQRVLVKSTYLAEPLLKILYQLLLERGCFVEFDLSFQDQDKIMYDFSSSDQLTHLPIFYNKAVEEFDVLIRIIAPFNLKSTAEVSSDKKRVLQEAMAPLRKRYMERSANKELKWVLCVYPTQAAAQECGMSLNDYEQFVYQSCMLDTDDPIAAWQDLSRKQQHIVDYLNKVSMVRYVGLNTDISFSTKDRIWINSDGHCNMPSGEVFTGPVEDSVQGH
;
A
#
# COMPACT_ATOMS: atom_id res chain seq x y z
N MET A 1 -5.59 -17.63 10.76
CA MET A 1 -5.44 -16.81 9.55
C MET A 1 -4.82 -15.44 9.88
N LEU A 2 -5.40 -14.64 10.78
CA LEU A 2 -4.87 -13.31 11.13
C LEU A 2 -3.45 -13.34 11.72
N ASP A 3 -3.06 -14.37 12.48
CA ASP A 3 -1.69 -14.54 12.97
C ASP A 3 -0.67 -14.71 11.84
N LYS A 4 -1.01 -15.53 10.82
CA LYS A 4 -0.18 -15.68 9.62
C LYS A 4 -0.07 -14.35 8.88
N TYR A 5 -1.18 -13.60 8.79
CA TYR A 5 -1.19 -12.29 8.13
C TYR A 5 -0.30 -11.29 8.87
N ALA A 6 -0.44 -11.17 10.19
CA ALA A 6 0.39 -10.27 10.99
C ALA A 6 1.89 -10.63 10.86
N ARG A 7 2.24 -11.93 10.91
CA ARG A 7 3.63 -12.38 10.71
C ARG A 7 4.14 -12.06 9.31
N LEU A 8 3.33 -12.28 8.28
CA LEU A 8 3.71 -11.92 6.91
C LEU A 8 4.02 -10.42 6.79
N LEU A 9 3.18 -9.56 7.37
CA LEU A 9 3.39 -8.11 7.35
C LEU A 9 4.65 -7.71 8.12
N VAL A 10 4.86 -8.23 9.31
CA VAL A 10 5.94 -7.85 10.23
C VAL A 10 7.29 -8.46 9.85
N ASP A 11 7.31 -9.77 9.57
CA ASP A 11 8.56 -10.54 9.41
C ASP A 11 9.04 -10.59 7.94
N TYR A 12 8.14 -10.27 6.96
CA TYR A 12 8.49 -10.26 5.54
C TYR A 12 8.31 -8.90 4.90
N CYS A 13 7.07 -8.33 4.92
CA CYS A 13 6.79 -7.13 4.15
C CYS A 13 7.64 -5.93 4.60
N VAL A 14 7.75 -5.71 5.90
CA VAL A 14 8.54 -4.60 6.46
C VAL A 14 9.79 -5.06 7.20
N ASP A 15 9.93 -6.35 7.48
CA ASP A 15 11.11 -6.94 8.14
C ASP A 15 11.62 -6.05 9.29
N VAL A 16 10.81 -5.94 10.34
CA VAL A 16 11.11 -5.04 11.46
C VAL A 16 12.21 -5.59 12.36
N GLY A 17 13.04 -4.68 12.87
CA GLY A 17 14.04 -4.96 13.88
C GLY A 17 13.75 -4.26 15.22
N PRO A 18 14.48 -4.58 16.27
CA PRO A 18 14.32 -3.96 17.57
C PRO A 18 14.67 -2.47 17.54
N ASN A 19 14.03 -1.70 18.41
CA ASN A 19 14.16 -0.25 18.56
C ASN A 19 13.65 0.58 17.38
N GLN A 20 13.04 -0.03 16.36
CA GLN A 20 12.40 0.72 15.28
C GLN A 20 11.08 1.35 15.76
N ARG A 21 10.82 2.56 15.27
CA ARG A 21 9.56 3.27 15.45
C ARG A 21 8.60 2.88 14.34
N VAL A 22 7.46 2.32 14.73
CA VAL A 22 6.44 1.82 13.81
C VAL A 22 5.16 2.62 13.96
N LEU A 23 4.69 3.25 12.89
CA LEU A 23 3.34 3.80 12.84
C LEU A 23 2.41 2.81 12.13
N VAL A 24 1.33 2.44 12.80
CA VAL A 24 0.24 1.63 12.21
C VAL A 24 -0.95 2.55 11.94
N LYS A 25 -1.32 2.69 10.67
CA LYS A 25 -2.44 3.54 10.24
C LYS A 25 -3.58 2.70 9.70
N SER A 26 -4.80 2.89 10.25
CA SER A 26 -6.00 2.15 9.83
C SER A 26 -7.28 2.84 10.29
N THR A 27 -8.39 2.11 10.20
CA THR A 27 -9.62 2.37 10.94
C THR A 27 -9.79 1.34 12.07
N TYR A 28 -10.66 1.59 13.03
CA TYR A 28 -10.93 0.63 14.10
C TYR A 28 -11.60 -0.67 13.63
N LEU A 29 -12.09 -0.75 12.38
CA LEU A 29 -12.64 -1.99 11.82
C LEU A 29 -11.59 -3.11 11.74
N ALA A 30 -10.31 -2.75 11.64
CA ALA A 30 -9.21 -3.71 11.63
C ALA A 30 -8.77 -4.16 13.04
N GLU A 31 -9.49 -3.81 14.10
CA GLU A 31 -9.11 -4.11 15.49
C GLU A 31 -8.62 -5.55 15.71
N PRO A 32 -9.26 -6.60 15.15
CA PRO A 32 -8.78 -7.97 15.34
C PRO A 32 -7.33 -8.19 14.83
N LEU A 33 -6.97 -7.60 13.69
CA LEU A 33 -5.61 -7.65 13.15
C LEU A 33 -4.67 -6.72 13.92
N LEU A 34 -5.14 -5.53 14.31
CA LEU A 34 -4.34 -4.54 15.04
C LEU A 34 -3.84 -5.08 16.38
N LYS A 35 -4.64 -5.85 17.12
CA LYS A 35 -4.24 -6.48 18.39
C LYS A 35 -3.08 -7.45 18.20
N ILE A 36 -3.15 -8.29 17.19
CA ILE A 36 -2.11 -9.28 16.88
C ILE A 36 -0.82 -8.58 16.42
N LEU A 37 -0.96 -7.58 15.53
CA LEU A 37 0.17 -6.77 15.07
C LEU A 37 0.86 -6.05 16.23
N TYR A 38 0.10 -5.44 17.12
CA TYR A 38 0.64 -4.72 18.29
C TYR A 38 1.47 -5.65 19.17
N GLN A 39 0.89 -6.80 19.55
CA GLN A 39 1.62 -7.79 20.33
C GLN A 39 2.92 -8.22 19.62
N LEU A 40 2.84 -8.58 18.36
CA LEU A 40 3.98 -9.08 17.59
C LEU A 40 5.09 -8.03 17.43
N LEU A 41 4.73 -6.76 17.17
CA LEU A 41 5.66 -5.65 17.07
C LEU A 41 6.37 -5.38 18.40
N LEU A 42 5.63 -5.45 19.53
CA LEU A 42 6.24 -5.34 20.87
C LEU A 42 7.19 -6.49 21.17
N GLU A 43 6.84 -7.73 20.79
CA GLU A 43 7.70 -8.91 20.90
C GLU A 43 8.99 -8.76 20.06
N ARG A 44 8.96 -8.00 18.96
CA ARG A 44 10.13 -7.64 18.16
C ARG A 44 10.94 -6.46 18.75
N GLY A 45 10.50 -5.89 19.87
CA GLY A 45 11.16 -4.76 20.53
C GLY A 45 10.95 -3.41 19.85
N CYS A 46 9.88 -3.24 19.07
CA CYS A 46 9.54 -1.98 18.39
C CYS A 46 8.83 -0.99 19.31
N PHE A 47 8.94 0.31 19.00
CA PHE A 47 8.10 1.37 19.56
C PHE A 47 6.93 1.60 18.62
N VAL A 48 5.70 1.35 19.07
CA VAL A 48 4.51 1.28 18.21
C VAL A 48 3.54 2.40 18.53
N GLU A 49 3.13 3.16 17.53
CA GLU A 49 2.07 4.16 17.61
C GLU A 49 0.96 3.86 16.57
N PHE A 50 -0.26 4.33 16.87
CA PHE A 50 -1.42 4.12 16.03
C PHE A 50 -2.02 5.46 15.59
N ASP A 51 -2.39 5.54 14.30
CA ASP A 51 -3.26 6.57 13.74
C ASP A 51 -4.54 5.89 13.23
N LEU A 52 -5.61 5.94 14.05
CA LEU A 52 -6.87 5.26 13.76
C LEU A 52 -7.97 6.27 13.41
N SER A 53 -8.57 6.06 12.25
CA SER A 53 -9.69 6.86 11.78
C SER A 53 -11.04 6.26 12.20
N PHE A 54 -12.03 7.13 12.38
CA PHE A 54 -13.43 6.76 12.63
C PHE A 54 -14.30 6.97 11.39
N GLN A 55 -15.50 6.42 11.43
CA GLN A 55 -16.45 6.51 10.33
C GLN A 55 -16.77 7.97 9.97
N ASP A 56 -16.83 8.26 8.67
CA ASP A 56 -17.13 9.57 8.08
C ASP A 56 -16.16 10.70 8.44
N GLN A 57 -15.01 10.41 9.07
CA GLN A 57 -14.02 11.42 9.45
C GLN A 57 -13.61 12.30 8.26
N ASP A 58 -13.29 11.71 7.10
CA ASP A 58 -12.89 12.47 5.92
C ASP A 58 -14.06 13.29 5.35
N LYS A 59 -15.28 12.74 5.38
CA LYS A 59 -16.49 13.46 4.92
C LYS A 59 -16.76 14.67 5.80
N ILE A 60 -16.71 14.50 7.11
CA ILE A 60 -16.88 15.60 8.10
C ILE A 60 -15.79 16.65 7.89
N MET A 61 -14.53 16.23 7.71
CA MET A 61 -13.44 17.16 7.42
C MET A 61 -13.76 18.00 6.16
N TYR A 62 -14.15 17.39 5.06
CA TYR A 62 -14.47 18.14 3.84
C TYR A 62 -15.70 19.03 3.97
N ASP A 63 -16.72 18.62 4.72
CA ASP A 63 -17.96 19.39 4.85
C ASP A 63 -17.77 20.64 5.71
N PHE A 64 -17.00 20.55 6.77
CA PHE A 64 -16.95 21.59 7.81
C PHE A 64 -15.63 22.38 7.85
N SER A 65 -14.57 21.91 7.17
CA SER A 65 -13.30 22.64 7.17
C SER A 65 -13.33 23.89 6.31
N SER A 66 -12.72 24.96 6.83
CA SER A 66 -12.33 26.12 6.03
C SER A 66 -11.15 25.76 5.11
N SER A 67 -10.84 26.64 4.14
CA SER A 67 -9.68 26.47 3.28
C SER A 67 -8.38 26.38 4.07
N ASP A 68 -8.21 27.20 5.10
CA ASP A 68 -7.03 27.19 5.95
C ASP A 68 -6.88 25.86 6.72
N GLN A 69 -7.99 25.29 7.18
CA GLN A 69 -7.99 23.98 7.84
C GLN A 69 -7.63 22.84 6.87
N LEU A 70 -8.12 22.89 5.63
CA LEU A 70 -7.78 21.90 4.60
C LEU A 70 -6.30 21.95 4.19
N THR A 71 -5.66 23.12 4.29
CA THR A 71 -4.22 23.27 3.97
C THR A 71 -3.30 22.98 5.15
N HIS A 72 -3.87 22.79 6.34
CA HIS A 72 -3.08 22.48 7.53
C HIS A 72 -2.49 21.08 7.47
N LEU A 73 -1.17 20.96 7.57
CA LEU A 73 -0.50 19.65 7.62
C LEU A 73 -0.69 18.99 8.99
N PRO A 74 -1.13 17.70 9.03
CA PRO A 74 -1.27 16.97 10.29
C PRO A 74 0.08 16.82 10.98
N ILE A 75 0.26 17.43 12.15
CA ILE A 75 1.54 17.47 12.86
C ILE A 75 2.06 16.06 13.17
N PHE A 76 1.21 15.18 13.67
CA PHE A 76 1.61 13.81 14.00
C PHE A 76 2.05 13.01 12.77
N TYR A 77 1.28 13.09 11.67
CA TYR A 77 1.63 12.35 10.46
C TYR A 77 2.89 12.94 9.79
N ASN A 78 3.05 14.27 9.81
CA ASN A 78 4.27 14.91 9.37
C ASN A 78 5.48 14.43 10.16
N LYS A 79 5.37 14.40 11.49
CA LYS A 79 6.43 13.92 12.36
C LYS A 79 6.72 12.43 12.13
N ALA A 80 5.70 11.61 11.90
CA ALA A 80 5.88 10.20 11.58
C ALA A 80 6.62 10.00 10.25
N VAL A 81 6.29 10.78 9.21
CA VAL A 81 7.01 10.72 7.92
C VAL A 81 8.48 11.13 8.07
N GLU A 82 8.82 12.03 8.99
CA GLU A 82 10.20 12.47 9.22
C GLU A 82 11.01 11.52 10.12
N GLU A 83 10.41 10.93 11.13
CA GLU A 83 11.15 10.27 12.22
C GLU A 83 10.91 8.77 12.37
N PHE A 84 9.84 8.22 11.78
CA PHE A 84 9.56 6.80 11.93
C PHE A 84 10.35 5.96 10.92
N ASP A 85 10.66 4.73 11.31
CA ASP A 85 11.40 3.78 10.50
C ASP A 85 10.48 2.93 9.63
N VAL A 86 9.24 2.71 10.11
CA VAL A 86 8.26 1.80 9.49
C VAL A 86 6.86 2.40 9.50
N LEU A 87 6.16 2.28 8.37
CA LEU A 87 4.74 2.61 8.22
C LEU A 87 3.95 1.39 7.74
N ILE A 88 3.02 0.92 8.57
CA ILE A 88 2.06 -0.12 8.18
C ILE A 88 0.70 0.55 7.97
N ARG A 89 0.23 0.59 6.72
CA ARG A 89 -1.10 1.11 6.38
C ARG A 89 -2.05 -0.02 6.05
N ILE A 90 -3.14 -0.13 6.82
CA ILE A 90 -4.17 -1.14 6.63
C ILE A 90 -5.43 -0.46 6.12
N ILE A 91 -5.85 -0.78 4.91
CA ILE A 91 -7.10 -0.31 4.33
C ILE A 91 -8.24 -1.14 4.90
N ALA A 92 -9.09 -0.51 5.70
CA ALA A 92 -10.29 -1.11 6.30
C ALA A 92 -11.46 -0.10 6.20
N PRO A 93 -12.07 0.08 5.02
CA PRO A 93 -13.01 1.16 4.78
C PRO A 93 -14.38 0.89 5.43
N PHE A 94 -14.99 1.94 6.00
CA PHE A 94 -16.39 1.96 6.39
C PHE A 94 -17.33 2.11 5.20
N ASN A 95 -16.93 2.97 4.24
CA ASN A 95 -17.64 3.29 3.03
C ASN A 95 -16.65 3.80 1.99
N LEU A 96 -16.53 3.12 0.87
CA LEU A 96 -15.64 3.51 -0.23
C LEU A 96 -16.10 4.76 -0.99
N LYS A 97 -17.35 5.15 -0.83
CA LYS A 97 -17.97 6.28 -1.52
C LYS A 97 -18.30 7.46 -0.61
N SER A 98 -17.86 7.48 0.64
CA SER A 98 -18.19 8.51 1.62
C SER A 98 -17.85 9.93 1.15
N THR A 99 -16.81 10.10 0.34
CA THR A 99 -16.36 11.39 -0.22
C THR A 99 -16.66 11.55 -1.70
N ALA A 100 -17.53 10.72 -2.30
CA ALA A 100 -17.81 10.76 -3.75
C ALA A 100 -18.38 12.12 -4.20
N GLU A 101 -19.27 12.72 -3.40
CA GLU A 101 -19.91 14.00 -3.69
C GLU A 101 -19.06 15.24 -3.33
N VAL A 102 -17.90 15.05 -2.69
CA VAL A 102 -17.02 16.16 -2.35
C VAL A 102 -16.46 16.78 -3.64
N SER A 103 -16.51 18.12 -3.73
CA SER A 103 -16.03 18.84 -4.91
C SER A 103 -14.57 18.55 -5.20
N SER A 104 -14.23 18.48 -6.49
CA SER A 104 -12.86 18.30 -6.96
C SER A 104 -11.91 19.39 -6.44
N ASP A 105 -12.40 20.62 -6.28
CA ASP A 105 -11.61 21.74 -5.77
C ASP A 105 -11.15 21.52 -4.32
N LYS A 106 -12.05 21.10 -3.43
CA LYS A 106 -11.66 20.78 -2.04
C LYS A 106 -10.64 19.63 -1.99
N LYS A 107 -10.84 18.59 -2.80
CA LYS A 107 -9.89 17.47 -2.91
C LYS A 107 -8.54 17.96 -3.43
N ARG A 108 -8.52 18.82 -4.44
CA ARG A 108 -7.28 19.40 -5.00
C ARG A 108 -6.53 20.23 -3.97
N VAL A 109 -7.22 21.12 -3.24
CA VAL A 109 -6.60 21.94 -2.18
C VAL A 109 -5.89 21.07 -1.14
N LEU A 110 -6.56 20.03 -0.63
CA LEU A 110 -5.93 19.09 0.31
C LEU A 110 -4.75 18.33 -0.32
N GLN A 111 -4.89 17.88 -1.57
CA GLN A 111 -3.83 17.14 -2.27
C GLN A 111 -2.59 18.00 -2.50
N GLU A 112 -2.76 19.27 -2.85
CA GLU A 112 -1.67 20.24 -3.03
C GLU A 112 -0.97 20.53 -1.69
N ALA A 113 -1.74 20.73 -0.62
CA ALA A 113 -1.20 20.93 0.72
C ALA A 113 -0.38 19.73 1.21
N MET A 114 -0.82 18.51 0.91
CA MET A 114 -0.13 17.27 1.29
C MET A 114 1.04 16.89 0.37
N ALA A 115 1.24 17.58 -0.76
CA ALA A 115 2.27 17.23 -1.74
C ALA A 115 3.70 17.24 -1.18
N PRO A 116 4.14 18.22 -0.37
CA PRO A 116 5.48 18.22 0.22
C PRO A 116 5.72 16.99 1.11
N LEU A 117 4.70 16.62 1.91
CA LEU A 117 4.78 15.48 2.80
C LEU A 117 4.85 14.15 2.03
N ARG A 118 4.07 14.01 0.95
CA ARG A 118 4.17 12.85 0.05
C ARG A 118 5.53 12.77 -0.62
N LYS A 119 6.08 13.90 -1.06
CA LYS A 119 7.42 13.96 -1.65
C LYS A 119 8.46 13.45 -0.64
N ARG A 120 8.42 13.94 0.58
CA ARG A 120 9.35 13.53 1.65
C ARG A 120 9.22 12.04 1.97
N TYR A 121 7.97 11.53 2.06
CA TYR A 121 7.69 10.11 2.22
C TYR A 121 8.35 9.27 1.12
N MET A 122 8.17 9.67 -0.15
CA MET A 122 8.74 8.95 -1.30
C MET A 122 10.26 9.00 -1.31
N GLU A 123 10.87 10.14 -0.97
CA GLU A 123 12.32 10.28 -0.86
C GLU A 123 12.91 9.34 0.19
N ARG A 124 12.33 9.31 1.40
CA ARG A 124 12.78 8.42 2.47
C ARG A 124 12.58 6.94 2.11
N SER A 125 11.47 6.63 1.46
CA SER A 125 11.22 5.27 0.96
C SER A 125 12.23 4.84 -0.09
N ALA A 126 12.52 5.70 -1.08
CA ALA A 126 13.51 5.43 -2.12
C ALA A 126 14.93 5.24 -1.55
N ASN A 127 15.28 6.02 -0.52
CA ASN A 127 16.55 5.92 0.20
C ASN A 127 16.61 4.74 1.19
N LYS A 128 15.52 3.98 1.33
CA LYS A 128 15.37 2.88 2.33
C LYS A 128 15.48 3.34 3.79
N GLU A 129 15.20 4.61 4.05
CA GLU A 129 15.14 5.21 5.39
C GLU A 129 13.78 4.95 6.06
N LEU A 130 12.74 4.72 5.27
CA LEU A 130 11.38 4.40 5.69
C LEU A 130 10.90 3.15 4.98
N LYS A 131 10.73 2.07 5.71
CA LYS A 131 10.04 0.87 5.22
C LYS A 131 8.53 1.09 5.29
N TRP A 132 7.78 0.54 4.35
CA TRP A 132 6.33 0.65 4.42
C TRP A 132 5.63 -0.53 3.77
N VAL A 133 4.42 -0.81 4.24
CA VAL A 133 3.50 -1.74 3.59
C VAL A 133 2.08 -1.18 3.59
N LEU A 134 1.42 -1.31 2.44
CA LEU A 134 -0.01 -1.09 2.28
C LEU A 134 -0.69 -2.45 2.14
N CYS A 135 -1.65 -2.73 3.01
CA CYS A 135 -2.41 -3.98 2.98
C CYS A 135 -3.90 -3.74 3.20
N VAL A 136 -4.70 -4.77 2.99
CA VAL A 136 -6.16 -4.70 3.09
C VAL A 136 -6.64 -5.56 4.25
N TYR A 137 -7.51 -5.02 5.09
CA TYR A 137 -8.33 -5.79 6.02
C TYR A 137 -9.76 -5.88 5.47
N PRO A 138 -10.34 -7.08 5.31
CA PRO A 138 -11.66 -7.25 4.73
C PRO A 138 -12.73 -6.56 5.56
N THR A 139 -13.57 -5.75 4.89
CA THR A 139 -14.73 -5.08 5.51
C THR A 139 -15.99 -5.34 4.69
N GLN A 140 -17.15 -5.20 5.32
CA GLN A 140 -18.44 -5.32 4.64
C GLN A 140 -18.57 -4.35 3.47
N ALA A 141 -18.08 -3.13 3.62
CA ALA A 141 -18.11 -2.12 2.57
C ALA A 141 -17.27 -2.54 1.34
N ALA A 142 -16.08 -3.09 1.56
CA ALA A 142 -15.23 -3.57 0.48
C ALA A 142 -15.83 -4.80 -0.21
N ALA A 143 -16.38 -5.74 0.56
CA ALA A 143 -17.06 -6.92 0.03
C ALA A 143 -18.26 -6.54 -0.86
N GLN A 144 -19.09 -5.60 -0.42
CA GLN A 144 -20.25 -5.12 -1.20
C GLN A 144 -19.81 -4.43 -2.51
N GLU A 145 -18.74 -3.65 -2.49
CA GLU A 145 -18.23 -3.00 -3.70
C GLU A 145 -17.70 -4.03 -4.72
N CYS A 146 -17.16 -5.14 -4.23
CA CYS A 146 -16.72 -6.27 -5.06
C CYS A 146 -17.85 -7.23 -5.47
N GLY A 147 -19.10 -7.00 -5.03
CA GLY A 147 -20.22 -7.90 -5.28
C GLY A 147 -20.12 -9.26 -4.58
N MET A 148 -19.40 -9.31 -3.46
CA MET A 148 -19.14 -10.53 -2.69
C MET A 148 -19.81 -10.49 -1.31
N SER A 149 -20.04 -11.68 -0.71
CA SER A 149 -20.24 -11.76 0.73
C SER A 149 -18.96 -11.42 1.49
N LEU A 150 -19.08 -10.99 2.76
CA LEU A 150 -17.88 -10.71 3.56
C LEU A 150 -16.99 -11.94 3.68
N ASN A 151 -17.58 -13.12 3.89
CA ASN A 151 -16.82 -14.38 4.01
C ASN A 151 -16.05 -14.72 2.72
N ASP A 152 -16.67 -14.56 1.55
CA ASP A 152 -16.00 -14.83 0.27
C ASP A 152 -14.90 -13.80 0.00
N TYR A 153 -15.13 -12.53 0.35
CA TYR A 153 -14.13 -11.48 0.23
C TYR A 153 -12.94 -11.69 1.19
N GLU A 154 -13.19 -12.13 2.43
CA GLU A 154 -12.11 -12.51 3.35
C GLU A 154 -11.26 -13.63 2.78
N GLN A 155 -11.88 -14.68 2.28
CA GLN A 155 -11.16 -15.79 1.65
C GLN A 155 -10.34 -15.31 0.44
N PHE A 156 -10.94 -14.48 -0.42
CA PHE A 156 -10.25 -13.90 -1.57
C PHE A 156 -9.00 -13.11 -1.16
N VAL A 157 -9.12 -12.20 -0.17
CA VAL A 157 -8.00 -11.40 0.32
C VAL A 157 -6.91 -12.30 0.93
N TYR A 158 -7.29 -13.27 1.75
CA TYR A 158 -6.31 -14.15 2.41
C TYR A 158 -5.60 -15.08 1.42
N GLN A 159 -6.31 -15.60 0.44
CA GLN A 159 -5.70 -16.39 -0.64
C GLN A 159 -4.79 -15.52 -1.53
N SER A 160 -5.18 -14.29 -1.83
CA SER A 160 -4.33 -13.35 -2.58
C SER A 160 -3.04 -13.03 -1.84
N CYS A 161 -3.04 -13.09 -0.50
CA CYS A 161 -1.85 -12.95 0.34
C CYS A 161 -1.15 -14.31 0.59
N MET A 162 -1.57 -15.42 -0.04
CA MET A 162 -1.06 -16.79 0.13
C MET A 162 -1.13 -17.30 1.59
N LEU A 163 -2.08 -16.78 2.39
CA LEU A 163 -2.21 -17.15 3.80
C LEU A 163 -2.80 -18.56 4.00
N ASP A 164 -3.38 -19.13 2.97
CA ASP A 164 -3.88 -20.52 2.92
C ASP A 164 -2.75 -21.55 2.75
N THR A 165 -1.53 -21.12 2.42
CA THR A 165 -0.36 -21.99 2.39
C THR A 165 0.17 -22.29 3.80
N ASP A 166 0.96 -23.36 3.95
CA ASP A 166 1.57 -23.69 5.23
C ASP A 166 2.52 -22.60 5.71
N ASP A 167 3.36 -22.09 4.81
CA ASP A 167 4.30 -21.00 5.05
C ASP A 167 4.16 -19.88 4.00
N PRO A 168 3.34 -18.83 4.29
CA PRO A 168 3.18 -17.70 3.40
C PRO A 168 4.47 -16.95 3.09
N ILE A 169 5.38 -16.85 4.05
CA ILE A 169 6.67 -16.14 3.85
C ILE A 169 7.51 -16.88 2.81
N ALA A 170 7.65 -18.20 2.96
CA ALA A 170 8.37 -19.01 1.99
C ALA A 170 7.72 -18.96 0.59
N ALA A 171 6.38 -18.92 0.52
CA ALA A 171 5.66 -18.78 -0.74
C ALA A 171 5.94 -17.44 -1.44
N TRP A 172 5.92 -16.33 -0.70
CA TRP A 172 6.29 -15.01 -1.24
C TRP A 172 7.76 -14.91 -1.62
N GLN A 173 8.67 -15.48 -0.86
CA GLN A 173 10.09 -15.56 -1.22
C GLN A 173 10.34 -16.37 -2.52
N ASP A 174 9.57 -17.45 -2.73
CA ASP A 174 9.63 -18.20 -3.98
C ASP A 174 9.10 -17.40 -5.16
N LEU A 175 7.99 -16.70 -4.98
CA LEU A 175 7.46 -15.78 -5.99
C LEU A 175 8.47 -14.68 -6.33
N SER A 176 9.07 -14.05 -5.32
CA SER A 176 10.08 -13.01 -5.51
C SER A 176 11.26 -13.51 -6.36
N ARG A 177 11.76 -14.72 -6.08
CA ARG A 177 12.83 -15.32 -6.89
C ARG A 177 12.42 -15.54 -8.34
N LYS A 178 11.19 -16.04 -8.59
CA LYS A 178 10.68 -16.25 -9.95
C LYS A 178 10.52 -14.93 -10.70
N GLN A 179 9.98 -13.91 -10.05
CA GLN A 179 9.83 -12.56 -10.62
C GLN A 179 11.19 -11.93 -10.90
N GLN A 180 12.20 -12.14 -10.05
CA GLN A 180 13.54 -11.58 -10.26
C GLN A 180 14.17 -12.07 -11.57
N HIS A 181 13.96 -13.31 -11.97
CA HIS A 181 14.43 -13.79 -13.29
C HIS A 181 13.78 -13.01 -14.45
N ILE A 182 12.49 -12.64 -14.30
CA ILE A 182 11.79 -11.81 -15.29
C ILE A 182 12.37 -10.39 -15.30
N VAL A 183 12.60 -9.80 -14.15
CA VAL A 183 13.22 -8.47 -14.00
C VAL A 183 14.61 -8.44 -14.65
N ASP A 184 15.44 -9.46 -14.38
CA ASP A 184 16.79 -9.57 -14.92
C ASP A 184 16.81 -9.70 -16.46
N TYR A 185 15.78 -10.35 -17.02
CA TYR A 185 15.59 -10.42 -18.46
C TYR A 185 15.13 -9.07 -19.02
N LEU A 186 14.10 -8.46 -18.42
CA LEU A 186 13.48 -7.22 -18.91
C LEU A 186 14.42 -6.01 -18.79
N ASN A 187 15.32 -5.98 -17.82
CA ASN A 187 16.35 -4.93 -17.71
C ASN A 187 17.36 -4.93 -18.87
N LYS A 188 17.39 -5.99 -19.66
CA LYS A 188 18.21 -6.07 -20.89
C LYS A 188 17.46 -5.65 -22.15
N VAL A 189 16.16 -5.36 -22.03
CA VAL A 189 15.26 -5.02 -23.12
C VAL A 189 14.99 -3.53 -23.10
N SER A 190 15.08 -2.87 -24.24
CA SER A 190 14.82 -1.43 -24.38
C SER A 190 13.52 -1.10 -25.11
N MET A 191 12.86 -2.10 -25.71
CA MET A 191 11.60 -1.94 -26.43
C MET A 191 10.63 -3.05 -26.04
N VAL A 192 9.39 -2.68 -25.80
CA VAL A 192 8.28 -3.60 -25.54
C VAL A 192 7.20 -3.37 -26.60
N ARG A 193 6.61 -4.46 -27.10
CA ARG A 193 5.46 -4.43 -27.99
C ARG A 193 4.39 -5.37 -27.48
N TYR A 194 3.17 -4.87 -27.33
CA TYR A 194 1.98 -5.66 -27.05
C TYR A 194 1.14 -5.83 -28.30
N VAL A 195 0.84 -7.06 -28.65
CA VAL A 195 0.00 -7.40 -29.80
C VAL A 195 -1.21 -8.20 -29.32
N GLY A 196 -2.40 -7.72 -29.63
CA GLY A 196 -3.68 -8.37 -29.31
C GLY A 196 -4.68 -8.22 -30.45
N LEU A 197 -5.92 -8.65 -30.26
CA LEU A 197 -6.95 -8.69 -31.30
C LEU A 197 -7.17 -7.32 -31.97
N ASN A 198 -7.19 -6.24 -31.20
CA ASN A 198 -7.35 -4.86 -31.68
C ASN A 198 -6.30 -3.95 -31.04
N THR A 199 -5.11 -4.48 -30.82
CA THR A 199 -4.07 -3.76 -30.11
C THR A 199 -2.73 -4.10 -30.73
N ASP A 200 -2.00 -3.08 -31.14
CA ASP A 200 -0.60 -3.19 -31.54
C ASP A 200 0.12 -1.93 -31.04
N ILE A 201 0.69 -2.01 -29.84
CA ILE A 201 1.31 -0.88 -29.17
C ILE A 201 2.76 -1.20 -28.83
N SER A 202 3.66 -0.26 -29.10
CA SER A 202 5.06 -0.38 -28.73
C SER A 202 5.56 0.87 -28.02
N PHE A 203 6.51 0.68 -27.11
CA PHE A 203 7.13 1.77 -26.38
C PHE A 203 8.53 1.41 -25.91
N SER A 204 9.35 2.43 -25.65
CA SER A 204 10.68 2.27 -25.10
C SER A 204 10.62 2.13 -23.57
N THR A 205 11.48 1.27 -23.04
CA THR A 205 11.81 1.16 -21.62
C THR A 205 13.28 1.51 -21.35
N LYS A 206 13.90 2.18 -22.32
CA LYS A 206 15.30 2.59 -22.19
C LYS A 206 15.50 3.48 -20.97
N ASP A 207 16.54 3.19 -20.19
CA ASP A 207 16.89 3.93 -18.97
C ASP A 207 15.80 3.87 -17.88
N ARG A 208 14.87 2.91 -17.98
CA ARG A 208 13.88 2.58 -16.94
C ARG A 208 14.33 1.37 -16.13
N ILE A 209 13.89 1.34 -14.88
CA ILE A 209 14.15 0.24 -13.96
C ILE A 209 12.89 -0.62 -13.88
N TRP A 210 13.02 -1.92 -14.09
CA TRP A 210 11.97 -2.88 -13.82
C TRP A 210 11.96 -3.26 -12.34
N ILE A 211 10.80 -3.19 -11.74
CA ILE A 211 10.60 -3.38 -10.31
C ILE A 211 9.99 -4.75 -10.07
N ASN A 212 10.59 -5.49 -9.14
CA ASN A 212 10.04 -6.70 -8.58
C ASN A 212 9.09 -6.31 -7.43
N SER A 213 7.78 -6.33 -7.66
CA SER A 213 6.76 -6.05 -6.65
C SER A 213 6.36 -7.37 -5.98
N ASP A 214 7.06 -7.70 -4.92
CA ASP A 214 7.08 -9.03 -4.29
C ASP A 214 6.49 -9.06 -2.87
N GLY A 215 5.75 -8.03 -2.48
CA GLY A 215 5.10 -7.96 -1.17
C GLY A 215 5.77 -7.02 -0.17
N HIS A 216 6.92 -6.44 -0.48
CA HIS A 216 7.62 -5.53 0.44
C HIS A 216 6.98 -4.13 0.55
N CYS A 217 6.16 -3.69 -0.39
CA CYS A 217 5.46 -2.41 -0.32
C CYS A 217 3.94 -2.57 -0.33
N ASN A 218 3.42 -3.55 -1.02
CA ASN A 218 1.99 -3.84 -1.10
C ASN A 218 1.75 -5.31 -0.76
N MET A 219 0.68 -5.59 -0.02
CA MET A 219 0.24 -6.94 0.28
C MET A 219 -1.29 -7.03 0.13
N PRO A 220 -1.84 -7.79 -0.82
CA PRO A 220 -1.12 -8.63 -1.80
C PRO A 220 -0.34 -7.83 -2.85
N SER A 221 0.50 -8.54 -3.60
CA SER A 221 1.36 -8.03 -4.65
C SER A 221 1.54 -9.12 -5.74
N GLY A 222 2.69 -9.20 -6.41
CA GLY A 222 2.99 -10.28 -7.36
C GLY A 222 3.05 -9.82 -8.80
N GLU A 223 3.65 -8.67 -9.07
CA GLU A 223 3.83 -8.13 -10.41
C GLU A 223 5.27 -7.69 -10.68
N VAL A 224 5.61 -7.64 -11.96
CA VAL A 224 6.85 -7.00 -12.44
C VAL A 224 6.43 -5.82 -13.30
N PHE A 225 6.87 -4.63 -12.97
CA PHE A 225 6.44 -3.41 -13.66
C PHE A 225 7.55 -2.40 -13.86
N THR A 226 7.33 -1.51 -14.83
CA THR A 226 8.09 -0.28 -15.06
C THR A 226 7.20 0.76 -15.74
N GLY A 227 7.67 2.02 -15.79
CA GLY A 227 7.03 3.07 -16.58
C GLY A 227 7.59 3.11 -18.01
N PRO A 228 6.76 3.30 -19.05
CA PRO A 228 7.26 3.55 -20.40
C PRO A 228 7.97 4.91 -20.51
N VAL A 229 8.78 5.08 -21.53
CA VAL A 229 9.17 6.42 -22.01
C VAL A 229 7.97 6.96 -22.79
N GLU A 230 7.24 7.92 -22.22
CA GLU A 230 5.91 8.34 -22.70
C GLU A 230 5.93 8.81 -24.15
N ASP A 231 6.93 9.63 -24.55
CA ASP A 231 7.06 10.16 -25.91
C ASP A 231 7.40 9.08 -26.97
N SER A 232 7.73 7.86 -26.52
CA SER A 232 8.07 6.74 -27.40
C SER A 232 6.89 5.85 -27.75
N VAL A 233 5.71 6.07 -27.16
CA VAL A 233 4.52 5.23 -27.36
C VAL A 233 4.00 5.37 -28.78
N GLN A 234 3.87 4.23 -29.49
CA GLN A 234 3.37 4.16 -30.86
C GLN A 234 2.36 3.01 -30.99
N GLY A 235 1.38 3.19 -31.86
CA GLY A 235 0.39 2.15 -32.16
C GLY A 235 -1.04 2.52 -31.73
N HIS A 236 -1.90 1.49 -31.65
CA HIS A 236 -3.33 1.61 -31.34
C HIS A 236 -3.84 0.44 -30.53
#